data_4a321550acd89ebbde4ae0eb02016971
#
_entry.id   4a321550acd89ebbde4ae0eb02016971
#
_cell.length_a   1.000
_cell.length_b   1.000
_cell.length_c   1.000
_cell.angle_alpha   90.00
_cell.angle_beta   90.00
_cell.angle_gamma   90.00
#
_symmetry.space_group_name_H-M   'P 1'
#
loop_
_entity.id
_entity.type
_entity.pdbx_description
1 polymer ?
#
loop_
_entity_poly.entity_id
_entity_poly.type
_entity_poly.pdbx_seq_one_letter_code
_entity_poly.pdbx_strand_id
1 'polypeptide(L)'
;MKFHHIGIAVQDLKKAKKYFKTLFRIKKTSKIYKDKNLKVNVQFLMENNNIVYEIIEPASKKSPISGALKENRNILNHVAYISKNFEFDCKKMRKIGAIPVGSATPAVAFKNKKIQFFYTKLKFLFEIVEQ
;
A
#
# COMPACT_ATOMS: atom_id res chain seq x y z
N MET A 1 14.09 9.27 -1.76
CA MET A 1 12.79 8.55 -1.98
C MET A 1 11.96 9.28 -3.01
N LYS A 2 11.21 8.54 -3.85
CA LYS A 2 10.29 9.07 -4.85
C LYS A 2 8.88 8.57 -4.54
N PHE A 3 7.87 9.46 -4.53
CA PHE A 3 6.47 9.08 -4.37
C PHE A 3 6.07 8.01 -5.39
N HIS A 4 5.33 7.00 -4.96
CA HIS A 4 4.86 5.91 -5.81
C HIS A 4 3.35 5.81 -5.86
N HIS A 5 2.67 5.62 -4.72
CA HIS A 5 1.22 5.42 -4.70
C HIS A 5 0.56 5.82 -3.38
N ILE A 6 -0.76 5.85 -3.43
CA ILE A 6 -1.65 5.93 -2.28
C ILE A 6 -2.33 4.57 -2.14
N GLY A 7 -2.20 3.95 -0.98
CA GLY A 7 -2.84 2.68 -0.65
C GLY A 7 -4.22 2.89 -0.05
N ILE A 8 -5.22 2.21 -0.59
CA ILE A 8 -6.61 2.31 -0.16
C ILE A 8 -7.17 0.91 0.09
N ALA A 9 -7.55 0.66 1.35
CA ALA A 9 -8.20 -0.59 1.72
C ALA A 9 -9.66 -0.60 1.26
N VAL A 10 -10.05 -1.68 0.59
CA VAL A 10 -11.39 -1.88 0.02
C VAL A 10 -11.91 -3.28 0.37
N GLN A 11 -13.22 -3.46 0.38
CA GLN A 11 -13.83 -4.77 0.67
C GLN A 11 -13.82 -5.71 -0.55
N ASP A 12 -13.87 -5.16 -1.75
CA ASP A 12 -13.98 -5.90 -3.01
C ASP A 12 -13.27 -5.13 -4.12
N LEU A 13 -12.20 -5.72 -4.69
CA LEU A 13 -11.38 -5.10 -5.73
C LEU A 13 -12.18 -4.77 -7.00
N LYS A 14 -13.08 -5.67 -7.41
CA LYS A 14 -13.85 -5.50 -8.64
C LYS A 14 -14.82 -4.33 -8.53
N LYS A 15 -15.54 -4.25 -7.41
CA LYS A 15 -16.47 -3.13 -7.14
C LYS A 15 -15.71 -1.83 -6.98
N ALA A 16 -14.61 -1.84 -6.21
CA ALA A 16 -13.77 -0.67 -6.00
C ALA A 16 -13.19 -0.15 -7.33
N LYS A 17 -12.62 -1.02 -8.16
CA LYS A 17 -12.10 -0.63 -9.49
C LYS A 17 -13.18 0.05 -10.34
N LYS A 18 -14.41 -0.52 -10.37
CA LYS A 18 -15.53 0.07 -11.12
C LYS A 18 -15.84 1.47 -10.60
N TYR A 19 -15.92 1.63 -9.28
CA TYR A 19 -16.20 2.92 -8.64
C TYR A 19 -15.08 3.95 -8.86
N PHE A 20 -13.81 3.55 -8.74
CA PHE A 20 -12.67 4.43 -9.02
C PHE A 20 -12.68 4.98 -10.45
N LYS A 21 -13.11 4.17 -11.43
CA LYS A 21 -13.27 4.64 -12.81
C LYS A 21 -14.36 5.70 -13.00
N THR A 22 -15.31 5.82 -12.07
CA THR A 22 -16.31 6.89 -12.09
C THR A 22 -15.81 8.17 -11.44
N LEU A 23 -14.90 8.05 -10.44
CA LEU A 23 -14.35 9.19 -9.71
C LEU A 23 -13.13 9.81 -10.40
N PHE A 24 -12.28 8.96 -10.98
CA PHE A 24 -10.97 9.35 -11.51
C PHE A 24 -10.80 8.92 -12.96
N ARG A 25 -9.94 9.62 -13.68
CA ARG A 25 -9.59 9.28 -15.05
C ARG A 25 -8.58 8.13 -15.10
N ILE A 26 -9.00 6.94 -14.66
CA ILE A 26 -8.14 5.75 -14.68
C ILE A 26 -7.88 5.31 -16.13
N LYS A 27 -6.63 5.38 -16.56
CA LYS A 27 -6.18 5.04 -17.91
C LYS A 27 -5.63 3.61 -17.99
N LYS A 28 -5.03 3.12 -16.93
CA LYS A 28 -4.38 1.81 -16.91
C LYS A 28 -4.64 1.12 -15.57
N THR A 29 -4.77 -0.20 -15.63
CA THR A 29 -4.86 -1.05 -14.43
C THR A 29 -3.85 -2.17 -14.54
N SER A 30 -3.26 -2.57 -13.41
CA SER A 30 -2.41 -3.74 -13.35
C SER A 30 -3.25 -5.03 -13.32
N LYS A 31 -2.59 -6.18 -13.41
CA LYS A 31 -3.15 -7.43 -12.93
C LYS A 31 -3.39 -7.38 -11.42
N ILE A 32 -4.16 -8.32 -10.91
CA ILE A 32 -4.31 -8.53 -9.46
C ILE A 32 -3.11 -9.33 -8.96
N TYR A 33 -2.45 -8.84 -7.92
CA TYR A 33 -1.39 -9.54 -7.20
C TYR A 33 -1.96 -10.14 -5.92
N LYS A 34 -1.79 -11.46 -5.78
CA LYS A 34 -2.22 -12.20 -4.58
C LYS A 34 -1.01 -12.40 -3.68
N ASP A 35 -0.99 -11.74 -2.54
CA ASP A 35 0.09 -11.81 -1.57
C ASP A 35 -0.36 -12.65 -0.35
N LYS A 36 0.14 -13.89 -0.29
CA LYS A 36 -0.20 -14.81 0.80
C LYS A 36 0.47 -14.43 2.13
N ASN A 37 1.65 -13.81 2.08
CA ASN A 37 2.37 -13.40 3.29
C ASN A 37 1.70 -12.20 3.95
N LEU A 38 1.34 -11.20 3.16
CA LEU A 38 0.61 -10.03 3.62
C LEU A 38 -0.90 -10.28 3.76
N LYS A 39 -1.39 -11.43 3.27
CA LYS A 39 -2.81 -11.84 3.31
C LYS A 39 -3.74 -10.82 2.66
N VAL A 40 -3.31 -10.29 1.51
CA VAL A 40 -4.05 -9.30 0.73
C VAL A 40 -4.01 -9.62 -0.76
N ASN A 41 -5.02 -9.13 -1.47
CA ASN A 41 -4.99 -9.01 -2.93
C ASN A 41 -4.90 -7.54 -3.27
N VAL A 42 -4.01 -7.17 -4.18
CA VAL A 42 -3.80 -5.77 -4.57
C VAL A 42 -3.89 -5.57 -6.06
N GLN A 43 -4.34 -4.39 -6.47
CA GLN A 43 -4.36 -3.96 -7.86
C GLN A 43 -4.01 -2.48 -7.95
N PHE A 44 -3.14 -2.12 -8.90
CA PHE A 44 -2.81 -0.72 -9.16
C PHE A 44 -3.74 -0.13 -10.21
N LEU A 45 -4.23 1.07 -9.94
CA LEU A 45 -5.02 1.91 -10.83
C LEU A 45 -4.23 3.18 -11.11
N MET A 46 -4.03 3.53 -12.37
CA MET A 46 -3.17 4.64 -12.78
C MET A 46 -3.93 5.69 -13.57
N GLU A 47 -3.79 6.94 -13.16
CA GLU A 47 -4.20 8.12 -13.91
C GLU A 47 -3.11 8.61 -14.87
N ASN A 48 -3.43 9.58 -15.73
CA ASN A 48 -2.48 10.14 -16.71
C ASN A 48 -1.25 10.81 -16.07
N ASN A 49 -1.37 11.43 -14.92
CA ASN A 49 -0.33 12.27 -14.31
C ASN A 49 0.58 11.50 -13.34
N ASN A 50 0.83 10.21 -13.59
CA ASN A 50 1.58 9.32 -12.71
C ASN A 50 1.00 9.18 -11.28
N ILE A 51 -0.25 9.55 -11.07
CA ILE A 51 -0.95 9.26 -9.83
C ILE A 51 -1.34 7.78 -9.87
N VAL A 52 -0.89 7.04 -8.87
CA VAL A 52 -1.14 5.62 -8.72
C VAL A 52 -1.91 5.37 -7.43
N TYR A 53 -3.01 4.65 -7.54
CA TYR A 53 -3.75 4.11 -6.40
C TYR A 53 -3.47 2.61 -6.31
N GLU A 54 -3.13 2.14 -5.13
CA GLU A 54 -3.12 0.72 -4.82
C GLU A 54 -4.40 0.38 -4.06
N ILE A 55 -5.33 -0.30 -4.70
CA ILE A 55 -6.51 -0.82 -4.01
C ILE A 55 -6.21 -2.19 -3.42
N ILE A 56 -6.53 -2.36 -2.14
CA ILE A 56 -6.10 -3.49 -1.31
C ILE A 56 -7.33 -4.17 -0.72
N GLU A 57 -7.54 -5.44 -1.07
CA GLU A 57 -8.61 -6.27 -0.55
C GLU A 57 -8.06 -7.30 0.44
N PRO A 58 -8.71 -7.58 1.58
CA PRO A 58 -8.28 -8.66 2.46
C PRO A 58 -8.46 -10.02 1.77
N ALA A 59 -7.41 -10.83 1.75
CA ALA A 59 -7.47 -12.21 1.22
C ALA A 59 -8.10 -13.19 2.21
N SER A 60 -8.23 -12.82 3.49
CA SER A 60 -8.87 -13.61 4.54
C SER A 60 -9.27 -12.73 5.72
N LYS A 61 -10.07 -13.28 6.65
CA LYS A 61 -10.40 -12.61 7.93
C LYS A 61 -9.16 -12.30 8.80
N LYS A 62 -8.05 -12.99 8.56
CA LYS A 62 -6.76 -12.77 9.24
C LYS A 62 -5.90 -11.68 8.59
N SER A 63 -6.39 -11.01 7.56
CA SER A 63 -5.68 -9.90 6.94
C SER A 63 -5.58 -8.71 7.92
N PRO A 64 -4.43 -8.00 7.93
CA PRO A 64 -4.24 -6.82 8.80
C PRO A 64 -5.27 -5.72 8.58
N ILE A 65 -5.84 -5.63 7.38
CA ILE A 65 -6.84 -4.61 7.02
C ILE A 65 -8.28 -5.01 7.32
N SER A 66 -8.55 -6.29 7.65
CA SER A 66 -9.92 -6.78 7.84
C SER A 66 -10.64 -6.06 9.00
N GLY A 67 -9.95 -5.81 10.11
CA GLY A 67 -10.51 -5.09 11.25
C GLY A 67 -10.88 -3.65 10.92
N ALA A 68 -10.00 -2.94 10.24
CA ALA A 68 -10.23 -1.55 9.85
C ALA A 68 -11.43 -1.42 8.90
N LEU A 69 -11.56 -2.33 7.93
CA LEU A 69 -12.69 -2.35 7.00
C LEU A 69 -14.02 -2.69 7.68
N LYS A 70 -14.01 -3.63 8.64
CA LYS A 70 -15.20 -3.98 9.42
C LYS A 70 -15.73 -2.80 10.22
N GLU A 71 -14.85 -1.95 10.73
CA GLU A 71 -15.18 -0.77 11.52
C GLU A 71 -15.28 0.51 10.68
N ASN A 72 -15.25 0.41 9.35
CA ASN A 72 -15.20 1.53 8.41
C ASN A 72 -14.08 2.54 8.72
N ARG A 73 -12.94 2.04 9.21
CA ARG A 73 -11.75 2.84 9.55
C ARG A 73 -10.62 2.60 8.58
N ASN A 74 -9.75 3.60 8.42
CA ASN A 74 -8.50 3.52 7.66
C ASN A 74 -8.66 3.02 6.22
N ILE A 75 -9.72 3.45 5.55
CA ILE A 75 -9.90 3.18 4.13
C ILE A 75 -8.73 3.77 3.35
N LEU A 76 -8.32 5.02 3.62
CA LEU A 76 -7.03 5.56 3.20
C LEU A 76 -5.94 4.96 4.09
N ASN A 77 -5.25 3.94 3.57
CA ASN A 77 -4.38 3.09 4.38
C ASN A 77 -2.97 3.66 4.53
N HIS A 78 -2.29 3.99 3.42
CA HIS A 78 -0.91 4.45 3.47
C HIS A 78 -0.52 5.32 2.29
N VAL A 79 0.64 5.98 2.42
CA VAL A 79 1.38 6.59 1.30
C VAL A 79 2.70 5.87 1.12
N ALA A 80 3.09 5.59 -0.12
CA ALA A 80 4.27 4.80 -0.44
C ALA A 80 5.29 5.56 -1.26
N TYR A 81 6.56 5.29 -0.95
CA TYR A 81 7.72 5.86 -1.63
C TYR A 81 8.72 4.78 -2.01
N ILE A 82 9.24 4.83 -3.23
CA ILE A 82 10.35 4.00 -3.68
C ILE A 82 11.68 4.60 -3.19
N SER A 83 12.51 3.76 -2.62
CA SER A 83 13.82 4.10 -2.10
C SER A 83 14.94 3.45 -2.92
N LYS A 84 15.92 4.25 -3.33
CA LYS A 84 17.19 3.76 -3.92
C LYS A 84 18.14 3.20 -2.87
N ASN A 85 17.97 3.57 -1.62
CA ASN A 85 18.79 3.10 -0.50
C ASN A 85 17.87 2.72 0.66
N PHE A 86 17.24 1.57 0.53
CA PHE A 86 16.18 1.08 1.42
C PHE A 86 16.60 1.06 2.90
N GLU A 87 17.77 0.49 3.20
CA GLU A 87 18.24 0.37 4.58
C GLU A 87 18.53 1.74 5.23
N PHE A 88 19.11 2.65 4.46
CA PHE A 88 19.38 4.02 4.91
C PHE A 88 18.08 4.76 5.21
N ASP A 89 17.11 4.71 4.29
CA ASP A 89 15.84 5.39 4.45
C ASP A 89 15.02 4.79 5.60
N CYS A 90 15.03 3.45 5.78
CA CYS A 90 14.41 2.81 6.94
C CYS A 90 15.06 3.26 8.27
N LYS A 91 16.40 3.35 8.31
CA LYS A 91 17.13 3.85 9.48
C LYS A 91 16.79 5.31 9.78
N LYS A 92 16.69 6.15 8.73
CA LYS A 92 16.28 7.55 8.84
C LYS A 92 14.88 7.68 9.43
N MET A 93 13.91 6.85 8.98
CA MET A 93 12.55 6.86 9.53
C MET A 93 12.54 6.56 11.03
N ARG A 94 13.30 5.55 11.48
CA ARG A 94 13.44 5.26 12.92
C ARG A 94 14.05 6.43 13.69
N LYS A 95 15.09 7.05 13.13
CA LYS A 95 15.78 8.19 13.77
C LYS A 95 14.87 9.40 14.00
N ILE A 96 13.92 9.66 13.09
CA ILE A 96 12.94 10.74 13.24
C ILE A 96 11.71 10.35 14.08
N GLY A 97 11.72 9.13 14.67
CA GLY A 97 10.71 8.64 15.60
C GLY A 97 9.50 7.97 14.96
N ALA A 98 9.60 7.54 13.70
CA ALA A 98 8.59 6.66 13.13
C ALA A 98 8.78 5.23 13.64
N ILE A 99 7.68 4.56 13.94
CA ILE A 99 7.66 3.21 14.52
C ILE A 99 7.50 2.19 13.38
N PRO A 100 8.44 1.25 13.20
CA PRO A 100 8.27 0.20 12.20
C PRO A 100 7.09 -0.70 12.56
N VAL A 101 6.28 -1.03 11.56
CA VAL A 101 5.16 -1.97 11.68
C VAL A 101 5.62 -3.31 11.13
N GLY A 102 5.96 -4.22 12.02
CA GLY A 102 6.57 -5.50 11.66
C GLY A 102 8.00 -5.37 11.10
N SER A 103 8.47 -6.44 10.49
CA SER A 103 9.77 -6.49 9.81
C SER A 103 9.63 -6.14 8.33
N ALA A 104 10.74 -5.71 7.71
CA ALA A 104 10.80 -5.59 6.27
C ALA A 104 10.52 -6.96 5.62
N THR A 105 9.65 -6.98 4.63
CA THR A 105 9.18 -8.22 4.01
C THR A 105 9.08 -8.07 2.49
N PRO A 106 9.30 -9.14 1.71
CA PRO A 106 9.06 -9.11 0.27
C PRO A 106 7.58 -8.91 -0.04
N ALA A 107 7.27 -8.13 -1.07
CA ALA A 107 5.91 -7.95 -1.57
C ALA A 107 5.76 -8.37 -3.02
N VAL A 108 4.77 -9.22 -3.30
CA VAL A 108 4.52 -9.79 -4.64
C VAL A 108 4.25 -8.69 -5.67
N ALA A 109 3.53 -7.65 -5.29
CA ALA A 109 3.22 -6.51 -6.16
C ALA A 109 4.47 -5.75 -6.65
N PHE A 110 5.58 -5.85 -5.94
CA PHE A 110 6.87 -5.23 -6.23
C PHE A 110 7.94 -6.24 -6.67
N LYS A 111 7.55 -7.35 -7.31
CA LYS A 111 8.47 -8.39 -7.78
C LYS A 111 9.34 -8.96 -6.65
N ASN A 112 8.77 -9.13 -5.47
CA ASN A 112 9.44 -9.57 -4.24
C ASN A 112 10.54 -8.64 -3.72
N LYS A 113 10.55 -7.36 -4.13
CA LYS A 113 11.32 -6.33 -3.46
C LYS A 113 10.81 -6.13 -2.04
N LYS A 114 11.72 -5.72 -1.15
CA LYS A 114 11.35 -5.47 0.25
C LYS A 114 10.45 -4.25 0.38
N ILE A 115 9.50 -4.35 1.28
CA ILE A 115 8.73 -3.22 1.77
C ILE A 115 8.86 -3.13 3.29
N GLN A 116 8.71 -1.92 3.82
CA GLN A 116 8.64 -1.68 5.26
C GLN A 116 7.61 -0.58 5.54
N PHE A 117 6.65 -0.92 6.37
CA PHE A 117 5.69 0.05 6.89
C PHE A 117 6.22 0.73 8.15
N PHE A 118 5.89 2.01 8.29
CA PHE A 118 6.15 2.82 9.47
C PHE A 118 4.88 3.55 9.90
N TYR A 119 4.62 3.55 11.18
CA TYR A 119 3.62 4.42 11.77
C TYR A 119 4.27 5.75 12.14
N THR A 120 3.83 6.84 11.51
CA THR A 120 4.42 8.16 11.68
C THR A 120 3.91 8.86 12.94
N LYS A 121 4.63 9.89 13.41
CA LYS A 121 4.16 10.78 14.50
C LYS A 121 2.85 11.50 14.17
N LEU A 122 2.54 11.66 12.88
CA LEU A 122 1.27 12.24 12.40
C LEU A 122 0.14 11.21 12.30
N LYS A 123 0.37 9.99 12.80
CA LYS A 123 -0.61 8.91 12.93
C LYS A 123 -1.15 8.38 11.59
N PHE A 124 -0.32 8.34 10.57
CA PHE A 124 -0.62 7.63 9.32
C PHE A 124 0.48 6.62 8.97
N LEU A 125 0.13 5.64 8.14
CA LEU A 125 1.08 4.66 7.64
C LEU A 125 1.88 5.19 6.46
N PHE A 126 3.19 4.98 6.52
CA PHE A 126 4.14 5.30 5.49
C PHE A 126 4.85 4.03 5.05
N GLU A 127 4.83 3.74 3.76
CA GLU A 127 5.50 2.58 3.18
C GLU A 127 6.78 2.99 2.46
N ILE A 128 7.87 2.29 2.72
CA ILE A 128 9.09 2.35 1.92
C ILE A 128 9.16 1.07 1.09
N VAL A 129 9.31 1.24 -0.22
CA VAL A 129 9.49 0.17 -1.19
C VAL A 129 10.92 0.21 -1.71
N GLU A 130 11.62 -0.92 -1.69
CA GLU A 130 12.93 -1.08 -2.31
C GLU A 130 12.83 -0.90 -3.84
N GLN A 131 13.79 -0.18 -4.45
CA GLN A 131 13.81 0.04 -5.90
C GLN A 131 14.28 -1.19 -6.66
#